data_0d7c7247605cb2978708e09b25f46984
#
_entry.id   0d7c7247605cb2978708e09b25f46984
#
_cell.length_a   1.000
_cell.length_b   1.000
_cell.length_c   1.000
_cell.angle_alpha   90.00
_cell.angle_beta   90.00
_cell.angle_gamma   90.00
#
_symmetry.space_group_name_H-M   'P 1'
#
loop_
_entity.id
_entity.type
_entity.pdbx_description
1 polymer ?
#
loop_
_entity_poly.entity_id
_entity_poly.type
_entity_poly.pdbx_seq_one_letter_code
_entity_poly.pdbx_strand_id
1 'polypeptide(L)'
;VYIGLDSGWDCMNEEQLKSFIEKCKSNGQIGGIYWTPFTDWARDPERTVDAAPEYKYKDIYLYANGKPQELDGAYAVDPTHPAVEAMMKKTSGLFHRAGFEYVKMDFMTHGAMEADRWYNPEIKTGIQGYNYGMKLLNQYFGDMYINLSISPVFPAQYAQSRRIACDAWNQIKDTEYTLNALSYGWWQKYIYQYNDADHIVLRDATDGENRARITSGVITGIYITGDDF
;
A
#
# COMPACT_ATOMS: atom_id res chain seq x y z
N VAL A 1 -16.01 -7.03 8.72
CA VAL A 1 -15.07 -7.63 7.75
C VAL A 1 -14.75 -6.58 6.69
N TYR A 2 -13.46 -6.45 6.32
CA TYR A 2 -13.03 -5.59 5.22
C TYR A 2 -13.02 -6.38 3.92
N ILE A 3 -13.48 -5.78 2.84
CA ILE A 3 -13.39 -6.30 1.47
C ILE A 3 -12.61 -5.28 0.65
N GLY A 4 -11.47 -5.68 0.11
CA GLY A 4 -10.56 -4.78 -0.61
C GLY A 4 -10.59 -4.99 -2.11
N LEU A 5 -10.61 -3.88 -2.86
CA LEU A 5 -10.18 -3.86 -4.26
C LEU A 5 -8.66 -3.70 -4.27
N ASP A 6 -7.95 -4.66 -4.84
CA ASP A 6 -6.49 -4.60 -5.02
C ASP A 6 -6.13 -3.84 -6.32
N SER A 7 -4.93 -4.03 -6.86
CA SER A 7 -4.47 -3.36 -8.08
C SER A 7 -5.44 -3.54 -9.25
N GLY A 8 -5.51 -2.56 -10.15
CA GLY A 8 -6.44 -2.57 -11.30
C GLY A 8 -7.80 -1.92 -11.03
N TRP A 9 -8.07 -1.45 -9.81
CA TRP A 9 -9.30 -0.69 -9.51
C TRP A 9 -9.41 0.62 -10.31
N ASP A 10 -8.32 1.14 -10.82
CA ASP A 10 -8.23 2.36 -11.63
C ASP A 10 -8.86 2.21 -13.03
N CYS A 11 -9.20 0.99 -13.46
CA CYS A 11 -10.08 0.76 -14.60
C CYS A 11 -11.57 1.05 -14.31
N MET A 12 -11.94 1.24 -13.03
CA MET A 12 -13.29 1.54 -12.57
C MET A 12 -13.51 3.05 -12.48
N ASN A 13 -14.68 3.51 -12.88
CA ASN A 13 -15.08 4.89 -12.64
C ASN A 13 -15.65 5.10 -11.22
N GLU A 14 -15.85 6.37 -10.82
CA GLU A 14 -16.31 6.71 -9.46
C GLU A 14 -17.69 6.07 -9.12
N GLU A 15 -18.58 5.93 -10.10
CA GLU A 15 -19.90 5.29 -9.88
C GLU A 15 -19.77 3.80 -9.61
N GLN A 16 -18.87 3.11 -10.32
CA GLN A 16 -18.58 1.69 -10.08
C GLN A 16 -17.95 1.48 -8.70
N LEU A 17 -17.04 2.36 -8.28
CA LEU A 17 -16.46 2.33 -6.94
C LEU A 17 -17.53 2.53 -5.85
N LYS A 18 -18.45 3.49 -6.04
CA LYS A 18 -19.60 3.68 -5.13
C LYS A 18 -20.51 2.46 -5.07
N SER A 19 -20.82 1.87 -6.22
CA SER A 19 -21.65 0.65 -6.30
C SER A 19 -20.99 -0.52 -5.55
N PHE A 20 -19.67 -0.67 -5.65
CA PHE A 20 -18.93 -1.66 -4.87
C PHE A 20 -19.08 -1.41 -3.37
N ILE A 21 -18.92 -0.17 -2.91
CA ILE A 21 -19.10 0.20 -1.50
C ILE A 21 -20.52 -0.05 -1.01
N GLU A 22 -21.53 0.29 -1.79
CA GLU A 22 -22.93 0.02 -1.45
C GLU A 22 -23.19 -1.48 -1.28
N LYS A 23 -22.60 -2.30 -2.17
CA LYS A 23 -22.69 -3.76 -2.04
C LYS A 23 -21.98 -4.27 -0.79
N CYS A 24 -20.80 -3.76 -0.46
CA CYS A 24 -20.14 -4.09 0.80
C CYS A 24 -21.03 -3.76 2.01
N LYS A 25 -21.54 -2.54 2.07
CA LYS A 25 -22.41 -2.07 3.17
C LYS A 25 -23.68 -2.91 3.31
N SER A 26 -24.31 -3.29 2.19
CA SER A 26 -25.52 -4.14 2.22
C SER A 26 -25.26 -5.53 2.80
N ASN A 27 -24.02 -5.99 2.79
CA ASN A 27 -23.56 -7.25 3.38
C ASN A 27 -22.93 -7.08 4.79
N GLY A 28 -23.00 -5.88 5.38
CA GLY A 28 -22.36 -5.59 6.67
C GLY A 28 -20.83 -5.60 6.60
N GLN A 29 -20.27 -5.32 5.42
CA GLN A 29 -18.84 -5.28 5.14
C GLN A 29 -18.35 -3.84 4.98
N ILE A 30 -17.05 -3.62 5.16
CA ILE A 30 -16.37 -2.34 5.00
C ILE A 30 -15.51 -2.42 3.74
N GLY A 31 -15.65 -1.45 2.84
CA GLY A 31 -14.88 -1.41 1.61
C GLY A 31 -13.47 -0.86 1.82
N GLY A 32 -12.50 -1.57 1.25
CA GLY A 32 -11.09 -1.20 1.19
C GLY A 32 -10.60 -1.02 -0.25
N ILE A 33 -9.48 -0.34 -0.40
CA ILE A 33 -8.86 -0.09 -1.70
C ILE A 33 -7.34 -0.11 -1.61
N TYR A 34 -6.69 -0.36 -2.73
CA TYR A 34 -5.23 -0.39 -2.88
C TYR A 34 -4.71 0.90 -3.51
N TRP A 35 -3.50 1.33 -3.13
CA TRP A 35 -2.81 2.43 -3.82
C TRP A 35 -1.29 2.39 -3.60
N THR A 36 -0.54 2.97 -4.55
CA THR A 36 0.92 3.08 -4.52
C THR A 36 1.34 4.55 -4.63
N PRO A 37 1.37 5.30 -3.51
CA PRO A 37 1.49 6.75 -3.52
C PRO A 37 2.84 7.29 -4.00
N PHE A 38 3.91 6.49 -3.92
CA PHE A 38 5.28 6.93 -4.18
C PHE A 38 5.92 6.32 -5.42
N THR A 39 5.10 5.73 -6.33
CA THR A 39 5.61 5.04 -7.52
C THR A 39 5.05 5.60 -8.81
N ASP A 40 5.83 5.53 -9.89
CA ASP A 40 5.36 5.61 -11.26
C ASP A 40 5.69 4.33 -12.02
N TRP A 41 4.67 3.51 -12.27
CA TRP A 41 4.78 2.25 -13.00
C TRP A 41 4.90 2.43 -14.52
N ALA A 42 4.38 3.54 -15.05
CA ALA A 42 4.44 3.82 -16.48
C ALA A 42 5.86 4.15 -16.93
N ARG A 43 6.68 4.72 -16.03
CA ARG A 43 8.07 5.14 -16.29
C ARG A 43 8.18 6.03 -17.54
N ASP A 44 7.17 6.84 -17.77
CA ASP A 44 7.13 7.81 -18.87
C ASP A 44 7.42 9.22 -18.32
N PRO A 45 8.67 9.71 -18.46
CA PRO A 45 9.09 10.99 -17.91
C PRO A 45 8.37 12.18 -18.55
N GLU A 46 7.85 12.03 -19.78
CA GLU A 46 7.18 13.12 -20.51
C GLU A 46 5.66 13.15 -20.25
N ARG A 47 5.12 12.15 -19.58
CA ARG A 47 3.71 12.13 -19.19
C ARG A 47 3.40 13.27 -18.20
N THR A 48 2.28 13.94 -18.43
CA THR A 48 1.78 15.01 -17.54
C THR A 48 1.22 14.41 -16.25
N VAL A 49 1.43 15.09 -15.13
CA VAL A 49 0.83 14.72 -13.83
C VAL A 49 -0.62 15.19 -13.80
N ASP A 50 -1.59 14.26 -13.87
CA ASP A 50 -3.03 14.59 -13.97
C ASP A 50 -3.58 15.45 -12.82
N ALA A 51 -2.96 15.41 -11.66
CA ALA A 51 -3.35 16.20 -10.49
C ALA A 51 -2.71 17.61 -10.48
N ALA A 52 -1.67 17.82 -11.30
CA ALA A 52 -0.90 19.07 -11.39
C ALA A 52 -0.34 19.20 -12.82
N PRO A 53 -1.16 19.57 -13.81
CA PRO A 53 -0.81 19.49 -15.23
C PRO A 53 0.31 20.45 -15.68
N GLU A 54 0.75 21.34 -14.84
CA GLU A 54 1.95 22.17 -15.03
C GLU A 54 3.27 21.39 -14.89
N TYR A 55 3.22 20.15 -14.34
CA TYR A 55 4.38 19.28 -14.13
C TYR A 55 4.29 18.01 -14.99
N LYS A 56 5.47 17.54 -15.39
CA LYS A 56 5.65 16.21 -15.97
C LYS A 56 6.22 15.25 -14.93
N TYR A 57 6.11 13.94 -15.17
CA TYR A 57 6.63 12.93 -14.24
C TYR A 57 8.14 13.06 -14.01
N LYS A 58 8.93 13.45 -15.02
CA LYS A 58 10.37 13.75 -14.83
C LYS A 58 10.65 14.83 -13.78
N ASP A 59 9.73 15.75 -13.55
CA ASP A 59 9.90 16.84 -12.60
C ASP A 59 9.70 16.38 -11.15
N ILE A 60 9.01 15.25 -10.96
CA ILE A 60 8.65 14.72 -9.64
C ILE A 60 9.42 13.45 -9.26
N TYR A 61 10.29 12.90 -10.12
CA TYR A 61 11.08 11.74 -9.76
C TYR A 61 12.19 12.08 -8.75
N LEU A 62 12.51 11.11 -7.91
CA LEU A 62 13.74 11.10 -7.14
C LEU A 62 14.90 10.72 -8.07
N TYR A 63 15.96 11.51 -8.06
CA TYR A 63 17.16 11.28 -8.87
C TYR A 63 18.38 10.98 -8.02
N ALA A 64 19.20 10.03 -8.44
CA ALA A 64 20.54 9.82 -7.92
C ALA A 64 21.52 9.64 -9.09
N ASN A 65 22.65 10.34 -9.03
CA ASN A 65 23.66 10.37 -10.10
C ASN A 65 23.06 10.71 -11.48
N GLY A 66 22.09 11.62 -11.51
CA GLY A 66 21.44 12.09 -12.72
C GLY A 66 20.45 11.10 -13.36
N LYS A 67 20.09 10.00 -12.69
CA LYS A 67 19.11 9.00 -13.16
C LYS A 67 17.94 8.91 -12.20
N PRO A 68 16.69 8.70 -12.73
CA PRO A 68 15.56 8.39 -11.89
C PRO A 68 15.85 7.14 -11.04
N GLN A 69 15.49 7.18 -9.76
CA GLN A 69 15.59 6.02 -8.88
C GLN A 69 14.52 5.00 -9.24
N GLU A 70 14.95 3.77 -9.44
CA GLU A 70 14.08 2.63 -9.78
C GLU A 70 14.22 1.53 -8.74
N LEU A 71 13.09 0.97 -8.34
CA LEU A 71 12.99 -0.21 -7.49
C LEU A 71 11.78 -1.04 -7.94
N ASP A 72 11.94 -2.36 -8.03
CA ASP A 72 10.88 -3.31 -8.37
C ASP A 72 10.11 -2.96 -9.68
N GLY A 73 10.77 -2.28 -10.62
CA GLY A 73 10.20 -1.92 -11.91
C GLY A 73 9.40 -0.63 -11.94
N ALA A 74 9.35 0.16 -10.86
CA ALA A 74 8.73 1.48 -10.81
C ALA A 74 9.75 2.58 -10.52
N TYR A 75 9.52 3.79 -11.04
CA TYR A 75 10.28 4.97 -10.62
C TYR A 75 9.72 5.55 -9.33
N ALA A 76 10.63 5.98 -8.44
CA ALA A 76 10.28 6.64 -7.21
C ALA A 76 9.94 8.12 -7.45
N VAL A 77 8.85 8.59 -6.84
CA VAL A 77 8.47 10.01 -6.88
C VAL A 77 8.81 10.69 -5.55
N ASP A 78 9.15 11.96 -5.62
CA ASP A 78 9.54 12.78 -4.46
C ASP A 78 8.33 13.07 -3.56
N PRO A 79 8.26 12.51 -2.34
CA PRO A 79 7.15 12.76 -1.42
C PRO A 79 6.97 14.22 -1.01
N THR A 80 7.98 15.06 -1.26
CA THR A 80 7.97 16.49 -0.87
C THR A 80 7.55 17.41 -2.00
N HIS A 81 7.34 16.88 -3.21
CA HIS A 81 6.96 17.69 -4.37
C HIS A 81 5.46 18.05 -4.33
N PRO A 82 5.09 19.32 -4.60
CA PRO A 82 3.70 19.76 -4.55
C PRO A 82 2.76 19.02 -5.52
N ALA A 83 3.25 18.57 -6.66
CA ALA A 83 2.47 17.74 -7.57
C ALA A 83 2.15 16.35 -6.98
N VAL A 84 3.07 15.76 -6.18
CA VAL A 84 2.82 14.51 -5.47
C VAL A 84 1.80 14.71 -4.35
N GLU A 85 1.88 15.83 -3.63
CA GLU A 85 0.84 16.24 -2.68
C GLU A 85 -0.54 16.40 -3.36
N ALA A 86 -0.58 17.02 -4.55
CA ALA A 86 -1.81 17.13 -5.34
C ALA A 86 -2.38 15.76 -5.74
N MET A 87 -1.51 14.80 -6.10
CA MET A 87 -1.92 13.41 -6.36
C MET A 87 -2.53 12.77 -5.12
N MET A 88 -1.90 12.92 -3.94
CA MET A 88 -2.43 12.41 -2.67
C MET A 88 -3.82 12.98 -2.37
N LYS A 89 -3.98 14.29 -2.52
CA LYS A 89 -5.25 14.99 -2.30
C LYS A 89 -6.35 14.55 -3.28
N LYS A 90 -6.01 14.39 -4.56
CA LYS A 90 -6.94 13.93 -5.59
C LYS A 90 -7.42 12.52 -5.31
N THR A 91 -6.49 11.59 -5.01
CA THR A 91 -6.79 10.18 -4.79
C THR A 91 -7.56 9.97 -3.50
N SER A 92 -7.13 10.56 -2.39
CA SER A 92 -7.86 10.47 -1.11
C SER A 92 -9.27 11.05 -1.24
N GLY A 93 -9.41 12.19 -1.94
CA GLY A 93 -10.73 12.78 -2.21
C GLY A 93 -11.66 11.85 -2.99
N LEU A 94 -11.15 11.12 -3.98
CA LEU A 94 -11.92 10.09 -4.69
C LEU A 94 -12.35 8.98 -3.74
N PHE A 95 -11.43 8.45 -2.93
CA PHE A 95 -11.74 7.33 -2.03
C PHE A 95 -12.76 7.72 -0.96
N HIS A 96 -12.64 8.91 -0.38
CA HIS A 96 -13.64 9.44 0.57
C HIS A 96 -15.02 9.61 -0.09
N ARG A 97 -15.09 10.20 -1.29
CA ARG A 97 -16.38 10.36 -1.99
C ARG A 97 -17.01 9.04 -2.39
N ALA A 98 -16.19 8.04 -2.71
CA ALA A 98 -16.69 6.67 -2.97
C ALA A 98 -17.14 5.95 -1.69
N GLY A 99 -16.61 6.32 -0.52
CA GLY A 99 -17.01 5.78 0.77
C GLY A 99 -16.12 4.65 1.28
N PHE A 100 -14.86 4.59 0.84
CA PHE A 100 -13.86 3.66 1.37
C PHE A 100 -13.43 4.07 2.79
N GLU A 101 -13.17 3.06 3.63
CA GLU A 101 -12.75 3.24 5.02
C GLU A 101 -11.41 2.53 5.33
N TYR A 102 -10.84 1.84 4.36
CA TYR A 102 -9.57 1.13 4.45
C TYR A 102 -8.75 1.39 3.19
N VAL A 103 -7.44 1.56 3.35
CA VAL A 103 -6.50 1.64 2.23
C VAL A 103 -5.25 0.79 2.50
N LYS A 104 -4.91 -0.08 1.55
CA LYS A 104 -3.60 -0.75 1.47
C LYS A 104 -2.68 0.16 0.65
N MET A 105 -1.69 0.74 1.31
CA MET A 105 -0.66 1.55 0.66
C MET A 105 0.58 0.69 0.44
N ASP A 106 0.93 0.48 -0.81
CA ASP A 106 1.98 -0.46 -1.20
C ASP A 106 3.18 0.23 -1.86
N PHE A 107 4.29 -0.51 -1.96
CA PHE A 107 5.57 -0.02 -2.50
C PHE A 107 6.06 1.26 -1.82
N MET A 108 5.82 1.35 -0.52
CA MET A 108 6.07 2.55 0.27
C MET A 108 7.56 2.87 0.41
N THR A 109 8.46 1.88 0.26
CA THR A 109 9.91 2.06 0.30
C THR A 109 10.40 3.04 -0.77
N HIS A 110 9.69 3.17 -1.90
CA HIS A 110 10.04 4.15 -2.94
C HIS A 110 10.13 5.57 -2.39
N GLY A 111 9.22 5.97 -1.49
CA GLY A 111 9.25 7.28 -0.86
C GLY A 111 10.41 7.49 0.13
N ALA A 112 11.13 6.41 0.50
CA ALA A 112 12.28 6.44 1.40
C ALA A 112 13.63 6.26 0.68
N MET A 113 13.62 6.21 -0.66
CA MET A 113 14.87 6.09 -1.43
C MET A 113 15.74 7.36 -1.29
N GLU A 114 17.05 7.15 -1.20
CA GLU A 114 17.99 8.26 -1.17
C GLU A 114 18.07 8.93 -2.54
N ALA A 115 18.27 10.25 -2.55
CA ALA A 115 18.34 11.05 -3.75
C ALA A 115 19.40 12.16 -3.62
N ASP A 116 19.83 12.68 -4.77
CA ASP A 116 20.78 13.81 -4.80
C ASP A 116 20.15 15.07 -4.17
N ARG A 117 18.85 15.22 -4.30
CA ARG A 117 18.06 16.32 -3.74
C ARG A 117 16.57 15.98 -3.69
N TRP A 118 15.84 16.68 -2.81
CA TRP A 118 14.37 16.71 -2.75
C TRP A 118 13.87 18.10 -3.15
N TYR A 119 12.60 18.18 -3.54
CA TYR A 119 11.95 19.47 -3.84
C TYR A 119 11.98 20.38 -2.60
N ASN A 120 11.67 19.84 -1.42
CA ASN A 120 11.83 20.55 -0.15
C ASN A 120 13.32 20.54 0.27
N PRO A 121 14.03 21.68 0.26
CA PRO A 121 15.46 21.75 0.55
C PRO A 121 15.83 21.44 2.00
N GLU A 122 14.86 21.40 2.91
CA GLU A 122 15.08 21.02 4.31
C GLU A 122 15.25 19.51 4.48
N ILE A 123 14.81 18.72 3.51
CA ILE A 123 14.96 17.26 3.49
C ILE A 123 16.37 16.89 3.03
N LYS A 124 17.04 16.01 3.76
CA LYS A 124 18.42 15.60 3.53
C LYS A 124 18.62 14.09 3.40
N THR A 125 17.59 13.31 3.75
CA THR A 125 17.64 11.84 3.66
C THR A 125 16.31 11.28 3.19
N GLY A 126 16.34 10.09 2.57
CA GLY A 126 15.14 9.40 2.10
C GLY A 126 14.11 9.19 3.20
N ILE A 127 14.55 8.82 4.42
CA ILE A 127 13.61 8.64 5.53
C ILE A 127 12.95 9.94 6.01
N GLN A 128 13.62 11.08 5.86
CA GLN A 128 12.99 12.38 6.11
C GLN A 128 11.92 12.70 5.05
N GLY A 129 12.21 12.41 3.76
CA GLY A 129 11.26 12.53 2.66
C GLY A 129 10.04 11.63 2.88
N TYR A 130 10.29 10.36 3.22
CA TYR A 130 9.23 9.41 3.57
C TYR A 130 8.35 9.91 4.73
N ASN A 131 8.97 10.36 5.83
CA ASN A 131 8.23 10.90 6.96
C ASN A 131 7.40 12.13 6.60
N TYR A 132 7.89 12.98 5.71
CA TYR A 132 7.13 14.13 5.19
C TYR A 132 5.91 13.66 4.40
N GLY A 133 6.10 12.73 3.45
CA GLY A 133 5.01 12.15 2.68
C GLY A 133 3.96 11.43 3.53
N MET A 134 4.39 10.67 4.54
CA MET A 134 3.49 9.98 5.47
C MET A 134 2.63 10.94 6.30
N LYS A 135 3.16 12.10 6.68
CA LYS A 135 2.36 13.16 7.34
C LYS A 135 1.24 13.66 6.43
N LEU A 136 1.56 13.92 5.15
CA LEU A 136 0.57 14.36 4.17
C LEU A 136 -0.47 13.27 3.91
N LEU A 137 -0.05 12.02 3.72
CA LEU A 137 -0.95 10.89 3.55
C LEU A 137 -1.90 10.77 4.74
N ASN A 138 -1.38 10.80 5.97
CA ASN A 138 -2.21 10.75 7.17
C ASN A 138 -3.20 11.92 7.27
N GLN A 139 -2.77 13.12 6.87
CA GLN A 139 -3.63 14.31 6.83
C GLN A 139 -4.79 14.15 5.82
N TYR A 140 -4.51 13.64 4.61
CA TYR A 140 -5.52 13.55 3.55
C TYR A 140 -6.40 12.31 3.68
N PHE A 141 -5.87 11.19 4.16
CA PHE A 141 -6.64 9.95 4.36
C PHE A 141 -7.44 9.95 5.67
N GLY A 142 -7.07 10.81 6.64
CA GLY A 142 -7.86 11.06 7.84
C GLY A 142 -8.10 9.79 8.65
N ASP A 143 -9.37 9.44 8.83
CA ASP A 143 -9.80 8.31 9.65
C ASP A 143 -9.79 6.95 8.93
N MET A 144 -9.34 6.91 7.66
CA MET A 144 -9.20 5.62 6.97
C MET A 144 -8.18 4.74 7.70
N TYR A 145 -8.50 3.46 7.80
CA TYR A 145 -7.54 2.46 8.26
C TYR A 145 -6.43 2.29 7.21
N ILE A 146 -5.19 2.55 7.59
CA ILE A 146 -4.02 2.43 6.70
C ILE A 146 -3.27 1.14 7.02
N ASN A 147 -3.12 0.28 6.01
CA ASN A 147 -2.24 -0.87 6.01
C ASN A 147 -1.06 -0.62 5.07
N LEU A 148 0.18 -0.69 5.57
CA LEU A 148 1.37 -0.44 4.78
C LEU A 148 1.95 -1.75 4.25
N SER A 149 2.37 -1.75 2.99
CA SER A 149 3.10 -2.85 2.38
C SER A 149 4.40 -2.35 1.74
N ILE A 150 5.41 -3.21 1.67
CA ILE A 150 6.79 -2.87 1.22
C ILE A 150 7.22 -1.51 1.78
N SER A 151 7.15 -1.37 3.11
CA SER A 151 7.37 -0.11 3.80
C SER A 151 8.54 -0.19 4.77
N PRO A 152 9.24 0.93 5.05
CA PRO A 152 10.08 1.02 6.23
C PRO A 152 9.31 0.63 7.50
N VAL A 153 10.01 0.05 8.49
CA VAL A 153 9.40 -0.25 9.79
C VAL A 153 9.06 1.03 10.54
N PHE A 154 9.84 2.07 10.35
CA PHE A 154 9.65 3.39 10.94
C PHE A 154 9.65 4.48 9.86
N PRO A 155 8.86 5.57 10.05
CA PRO A 155 8.00 5.90 11.19
C PRO A 155 6.71 5.07 11.22
N ALA A 156 6.31 4.61 12.42
CA ALA A 156 5.16 3.69 12.57
C ALA A 156 3.84 4.40 12.95
N GLN A 157 3.91 5.64 13.42
CA GLN A 157 2.76 6.37 13.98
C GLN A 157 1.69 6.76 12.96
N TYR A 158 1.90 6.50 11.67
CA TYR A 158 1.00 6.93 10.60
C TYR A 158 0.09 5.83 10.05
N ALA A 159 0.18 4.62 10.60
CA ALA A 159 -0.61 3.50 10.11
C ALA A 159 -1.01 2.55 11.25
N GLN A 160 -2.10 1.85 11.07
CA GLN A 160 -2.61 0.89 12.05
C GLN A 160 -1.97 -0.49 11.87
N SER A 161 -1.63 -0.86 10.64
CA SER A 161 -1.00 -2.15 10.35
C SER A 161 0.09 -2.06 9.29
N ARG A 162 0.92 -3.10 9.26
CA ARG A 162 2.00 -3.23 8.30
C ARG A 162 2.15 -4.68 7.88
N ARG A 163 2.40 -4.89 6.58
CA ARG A 163 2.77 -6.18 6.01
C ARG A 163 4.13 -6.62 6.56
N ILE A 164 4.21 -7.83 7.08
CA ILE A 164 5.43 -8.42 7.66
C ILE A 164 5.96 -9.62 6.89
N ALA A 165 5.23 -10.07 5.86
CA ALA A 165 5.60 -11.18 4.97
C ALA A 165 5.55 -10.75 3.50
N CYS A 166 6.13 -11.56 2.61
CA CYS A 166 5.92 -11.44 1.17
C CYS A 166 4.55 -11.98 0.78
N ASP A 167 4.17 -11.80 -0.50
CA ASP A 167 2.93 -12.32 -1.04
C ASP A 167 2.88 -13.84 -0.89
N ALA A 168 1.79 -14.33 -0.36
CA ALA A 168 1.50 -15.75 -0.26
C ALA A 168 0.66 -16.18 -1.49
N TRP A 169 1.10 -17.23 -2.13
CA TRP A 169 0.43 -17.85 -3.26
C TRP A 169 -0.17 -19.20 -2.84
N ASN A 170 -0.66 -19.97 -3.78
CA ASN A 170 -1.31 -21.25 -3.52
C ASN A 170 -0.36 -22.44 -3.19
N GLN A 171 0.90 -22.17 -2.84
CA GLN A 171 1.87 -23.21 -2.47
C GLN A 171 2.00 -23.33 -0.96
N ILE A 172 2.10 -24.57 -0.45
CA ILE A 172 2.19 -24.79 1.00
C ILE A 172 3.42 -24.13 1.66
N LYS A 173 4.52 -23.97 0.91
CA LYS A 173 5.71 -23.26 1.38
C LYS A 173 5.41 -21.78 1.73
N ASP A 174 4.41 -21.16 1.10
CA ASP A 174 4.04 -19.78 1.39
C ASP A 174 3.39 -19.69 2.78
N THR A 175 2.67 -20.74 3.21
CA THR A 175 2.15 -20.84 4.58
C THR A 175 3.29 -20.94 5.60
N GLU A 176 4.35 -21.71 5.31
CA GLU A 176 5.55 -21.76 6.15
C GLU A 176 6.20 -20.38 6.24
N TYR A 177 6.33 -19.69 5.13
CA TYR A 177 6.87 -18.33 5.10
C TYR A 177 6.05 -17.36 5.96
N THR A 178 4.73 -17.39 5.83
CA THR A 178 3.80 -16.60 6.64
C THR A 178 3.95 -16.89 8.14
N LEU A 179 4.03 -18.18 8.52
CA LEU A 179 4.26 -18.58 9.91
C LEU A 179 5.61 -18.11 10.44
N ASN A 180 6.67 -18.19 9.63
CA ASN A 180 7.99 -17.68 9.98
C ASN A 180 7.95 -16.17 10.19
N ALA A 181 7.29 -15.42 9.32
CA ALA A 181 7.14 -13.97 9.45
C ALA A 181 6.42 -13.59 10.76
N LEU A 182 5.37 -14.32 11.14
CA LEU A 182 4.66 -14.12 12.41
C LEU A 182 5.54 -14.49 13.60
N SER A 183 6.31 -15.57 13.51
CA SER A 183 7.18 -16.04 14.59
C SER A 183 8.36 -15.11 14.85
N TYR A 184 9.00 -14.62 13.81
CA TYR A 184 10.16 -13.73 13.94
C TYR A 184 9.78 -12.24 13.96
N GLY A 185 8.66 -11.87 13.36
CA GLY A 185 8.14 -10.51 13.32
C GLY A 185 7.14 -10.16 14.42
N TRP A 186 6.87 -11.07 15.38
CA TRP A 186 5.86 -10.92 16.42
C TRP A 186 5.98 -9.61 17.23
N TRP A 187 7.19 -9.12 17.43
CA TRP A 187 7.49 -7.91 18.18
C TRP A 187 6.92 -6.64 17.54
N GLN A 188 6.64 -6.66 16.23
CA GLN A 188 6.07 -5.52 15.52
C GLN A 188 4.65 -5.17 16.02
N LYS A 189 3.94 -6.10 16.68
CA LYS A 189 2.65 -5.83 17.32
C LYS A 189 2.72 -4.78 18.45
N TYR A 190 3.92 -4.48 18.98
CA TYR A 190 4.11 -3.41 19.95
C TYR A 190 4.35 -2.04 19.29
N ILE A 191 4.52 -2.03 17.98
CA ILE A 191 4.75 -0.84 17.17
C ILE A 191 3.50 -0.52 16.34
N TYR A 192 2.95 -1.53 15.68
CA TYR A 192 1.71 -1.45 14.94
C TYR A 192 0.57 -2.13 15.71
N GLN A 193 -0.64 -1.67 15.49
CA GLN A 193 -1.83 -2.24 16.12
C GLN A 193 -2.06 -3.68 15.66
N TYR A 194 -1.79 -3.95 14.36
CA TYR A 194 -1.90 -5.28 13.77
C TYR A 194 -0.72 -5.57 12.83
N ASN A 195 -0.30 -6.84 12.81
CA ASN A 195 0.64 -7.36 11.84
C ASN A 195 -0.14 -8.01 10.69
N ASP A 196 0.21 -7.66 9.47
CA ASP A 196 -0.32 -8.29 8.26
C ASP A 196 0.72 -9.28 7.73
N ALA A 197 0.45 -10.58 7.87
CA ALA A 197 1.33 -11.64 7.38
C ALA A 197 0.88 -12.21 6.03
N ASP A 198 0.07 -11.44 5.30
CA ASP A 198 -0.58 -11.79 4.06
C ASP A 198 -1.75 -12.78 4.20
N HIS A 199 -2.28 -13.23 3.08
CA HIS A 199 -3.52 -13.93 3.00
C HIS A 199 -3.36 -15.47 2.97
N ILE A 200 -4.46 -16.16 3.26
CA ILE A 200 -4.60 -17.60 3.04
C ILE A 200 -5.20 -17.79 1.65
N VAL A 201 -4.49 -18.54 0.79
CA VAL A 201 -4.95 -18.91 -0.54
C VAL A 201 -5.34 -20.38 -0.53
N LEU A 202 -6.59 -20.69 -0.90
CA LEU A 202 -7.14 -22.06 -0.85
C LEU A 202 -7.33 -22.70 -2.24
N ARG A 203 -7.09 -21.92 -3.29
CA ARG A 203 -7.26 -22.32 -4.68
C ARG A 203 -6.22 -23.36 -5.10
N ASP A 204 -6.66 -24.31 -5.92
CA ASP A 204 -5.80 -25.33 -6.57
C ASP A 204 -4.90 -26.12 -5.60
N ALA A 205 -5.31 -26.25 -4.35
CA ALA A 205 -4.59 -26.99 -3.33
C ALA A 205 -5.32 -28.28 -2.92
N THR A 206 -4.58 -29.24 -2.40
CA THR A 206 -5.16 -30.47 -1.82
C THR A 206 -5.90 -30.16 -0.51
N ASP A 207 -6.83 -31.03 -0.12
CA ASP A 207 -7.54 -30.92 1.16
C ASP A 207 -6.58 -30.85 2.36
N GLY A 208 -5.46 -31.58 2.31
CA GLY A 208 -4.45 -31.58 3.36
C GLY A 208 -3.75 -30.22 3.48
N GLU A 209 -3.37 -29.63 2.35
CA GLU A 209 -2.75 -28.30 2.30
C GLU A 209 -3.73 -27.21 2.76
N ASN A 210 -4.98 -27.26 2.30
CA ASN A 210 -6.00 -26.32 2.71
C ASN A 210 -6.30 -26.39 4.22
N ARG A 211 -6.37 -27.61 4.78
CA ARG A 211 -6.49 -27.79 6.24
C ARG A 211 -5.31 -27.22 6.99
N ALA A 212 -4.08 -27.43 6.51
CA ALA A 212 -2.89 -26.87 7.13
C ALA A 212 -2.91 -25.35 7.13
N ARG A 213 -3.29 -24.71 6.01
CA ARG A 213 -3.41 -23.27 5.88
C ARG A 213 -4.46 -22.69 6.81
N ILE A 214 -5.67 -23.25 6.81
CA ILE A 214 -6.76 -22.81 7.69
C ILE A 214 -6.36 -22.99 9.16
N THR A 215 -5.77 -24.11 9.53
CA THR A 215 -5.30 -24.37 10.90
C THR A 215 -4.25 -23.35 11.32
N SER A 216 -3.29 -23.06 10.44
CA SER A 216 -2.27 -22.04 10.66
C SER A 216 -2.91 -20.65 10.88
N GLY A 217 -3.88 -20.28 10.04
CA GLY A 217 -4.61 -19.03 10.17
C GLY A 217 -5.37 -18.91 11.50
N VAL A 218 -6.07 -19.98 11.89
CA VAL A 218 -6.83 -20.00 13.16
C VAL A 218 -5.89 -19.88 14.38
N ILE A 219 -4.77 -20.59 14.38
CA ILE A 219 -3.81 -20.57 15.51
C ILE A 219 -3.12 -19.20 15.62
N THR A 220 -2.79 -18.59 14.50
CA THR A 220 -2.02 -17.34 14.46
C THR A 220 -2.89 -16.07 14.40
N GLY A 221 -4.20 -16.22 14.21
CA GLY A 221 -5.12 -15.12 14.06
C GLY A 221 -5.07 -14.43 12.70
N ILE A 222 -4.50 -15.07 11.67
CA ILE A 222 -4.57 -14.58 10.29
C ILE A 222 -5.96 -14.87 9.76
N TYR A 223 -6.67 -13.80 9.40
CA TYR A 223 -7.99 -13.88 8.79
C TYR A 223 -8.08 -13.06 7.52
N ILE A 224 -7.06 -13.16 6.69
CA ILE A 224 -7.03 -12.55 5.37
C ILE A 224 -7.18 -13.69 4.36
N THR A 225 -8.19 -13.63 3.53
CA THR A 225 -8.38 -14.56 2.41
C THR A 225 -8.02 -13.86 1.11
N GLY A 226 -7.33 -14.59 0.24
CA GLY A 226 -6.92 -14.08 -1.07
C GLY A 226 -8.04 -14.14 -2.12
N ASP A 227 -7.65 -14.11 -3.38
CA ASP A 227 -8.47 -13.99 -4.58
C ASP A 227 -9.13 -15.32 -5.05
N ASP A 228 -9.52 -16.16 -4.13
CA ASP A 228 -9.90 -17.55 -4.42
C ASP A 228 -11.39 -17.83 -4.41
N PHE A 229 -12.19 -16.80 -4.68
CA PHE A 229 -13.65 -16.91 -4.63
C PHE A 229 -14.28 -16.73 -5.99
#